data_043b0faed2c13bcdbd9d22db8d6d7a74
#
_entry.id   043b0faed2c13bcdbd9d22db8d6d7a74
#
_cell.length_a   1.000
_cell.length_b   1.000
_cell.length_c   1.000
_cell.angle_alpha   90.00
_cell.angle_beta   90.00
_cell.angle_gamma   90.00
#
_symmetry.space_group_name_H-M   'P 1'
#
loop_
_entity.id
_entity.type
_entity.pdbx_description
1 polymer ?
#
loop_
_entity_poly.entity_id
_entity_poly.type
_entity_poly.pdbx_seq_one_letter_code
_entity_poly.pdbx_strand_id
1 'polypeptide(L)'
;HEEAGALWRALAEGEGEGVVSGLSLVELLRLGLKGALAKEDAELLLQAIPAVCRVVWPDWTTGERAARLSHGLYLPLVDALVLATALEAGARELWTTDADLGRYEGKLRVVLLR
;
A
#
# COMPACT_ATOMS: atom_id res chain seq x y z
N HIS A 1 5.47 12.26 8.86
CA HIS A 1 4.50 13.00 8.05
C HIS A 1 3.21 13.18 8.85
N GLU A 2 2.72 14.41 8.97
CA GLU A 2 1.56 14.73 9.83
C GLU A 2 0.28 14.03 9.37
N GLU A 3 -0.01 14.05 8.08
CA GLU A 3 -1.20 13.40 7.54
C GLU A 3 -1.15 11.88 7.73
N ALA A 4 0.00 11.28 7.50
CA ALA A 4 0.20 9.86 7.71
C ALA A 4 0.08 9.49 9.20
N GLY A 5 0.62 10.34 10.08
CA GLY A 5 0.49 10.15 11.53
C GLY A 5 -0.96 10.24 12.01
N ALA A 6 -1.73 11.17 11.46
CA ALA A 6 -3.15 11.32 11.80
C ALA A 6 -3.95 10.09 11.33
N LEU A 7 -3.68 9.61 10.11
CA LEU A 7 -4.31 8.39 9.61
C LEU A 7 -3.99 7.19 10.50
N TRP A 8 -2.73 7.03 10.86
CA TRP A 8 -2.28 5.94 11.72
C TRP A 8 -3.00 5.93 13.06
N ARG A 9 -3.10 7.11 13.70
CA ARG A 9 -3.81 7.25 14.98
C ARG A 9 -5.29 6.90 14.84
N ALA A 10 -5.94 7.36 13.77
CA ALA A 10 -7.34 7.05 13.51
C ALA A 10 -7.56 5.54 13.36
N LEU A 11 -6.70 4.85 12.60
CA LEU A 11 -6.78 3.40 12.42
C LEU A 11 -6.53 2.65 13.73
N ALA A 12 -5.55 3.09 14.52
CA ALA A 12 -5.23 2.48 15.82
C ALA A 12 -6.39 2.62 16.81
N GLU A 13 -7.18 3.69 16.70
CA GLU A 13 -8.35 3.94 17.53
C GLU A 13 -9.63 3.29 16.99
N GLY A 14 -9.53 2.53 15.89
CA GLY A 14 -10.68 1.86 15.28
C GLY A 14 -11.53 2.76 14.39
N GLU A 15 -11.05 3.91 14.03
CA GLU A 15 -11.74 4.86 13.15
C GLU A 15 -11.45 4.56 11.68
N GLY A 16 -12.23 3.67 11.10
CA GLY A 16 -12.05 3.24 9.72
C GLY A 16 -11.26 1.94 9.62
N GLU A 17 -11.10 1.46 8.41
CA GLU A 17 -10.40 0.21 8.11
C GLU A 17 -9.20 0.49 7.22
N GLY A 18 -8.03 0.04 7.69
CA GLY A 18 -6.80 0.06 6.90
C GLY A 18 -6.60 -1.29 6.21
N VAL A 19 -6.25 -1.24 4.94
CA VAL A 19 -5.90 -2.43 4.15
C VAL A 19 -4.51 -2.23 3.60
N VAL A 20 -3.68 -3.24 3.71
CA VAL A 20 -2.32 -3.23 3.16
C VAL A 20 -2.10 -4.47 2.31
N SER A 21 -1.43 -4.30 1.18
CA SER A 21 -0.99 -5.44 0.38
C SER A 21 0.12 -6.20 1.10
N GLY A 22 0.04 -7.53 1.12
CA GLY A 22 1.13 -8.36 1.63
C GLY A 22 2.45 -8.09 0.89
N LEU A 23 2.39 -7.69 -0.39
CA LEU A 23 3.57 -7.31 -1.16
C LEU A 23 4.27 -6.07 -0.59
N SER A 24 3.52 -5.14 -0.03
CA SER A 24 4.09 -3.95 0.62
C SER A 24 4.88 -4.33 1.86
N LEU A 25 4.43 -5.34 2.60
CA LEU A 25 5.18 -5.86 3.75
C LEU A 25 6.47 -6.56 3.32
N VAL A 26 6.42 -7.31 2.22
CA VAL A 26 7.62 -7.94 1.65
C VAL A 26 8.63 -6.88 1.22
N GLU A 27 8.17 -5.82 0.56
CA GLU A 27 9.05 -4.72 0.15
C GLU A 27 9.64 -3.99 1.36
N LEU A 28 8.86 -3.81 2.41
CA LEU A 28 9.33 -3.21 3.66
C LEU A 28 10.46 -4.05 4.29
N LEU A 29 10.29 -5.37 4.34
CA LEU A 29 11.33 -6.28 4.80
C LEU A 29 12.57 -6.16 3.94
N ARG A 30 12.42 -6.12 2.62
CA ARG A 30 13.53 -5.97 1.69
C ARG A 30 14.29 -4.66 1.92
N LEU A 31 13.59 -3.55 2.16
CA LEU A 31 14.22 -2.26 2.46
C LEU A 31 15.06 -2.33 3.75
N GLY A 32 14.56 -3.02 4.76
CA GLY A 32 15.30 -3.25 5.99
C GLY A 32 16.56 -4.08 5.78
N LEU A 33 16.45 -5.16 4.97
CA LEU A 33 17.57 -6.05 4.67
C LEU A 33 18.67 -5.36 3.87
N LYS A 34 18.31 -4.48 2.94
CA LYS A 34 19.32 -3.77 2.13
C LYS A 34 19.85 -2.49 2.80
N GLY A 35 19.35 -2.16 3.99
CA GLY A 35 19.82 -1.00 4.74
C GLY A 35 19.26 0.35 4.29
N ALA A 36 18.28 0.36 3.38
CA ALA A 36 17.61 1.60 2.96
C ALA A 36 16.69 2.14 4.07
N LEU A 37 16.28 1.27 4.96
CA LEU A 37 15.50 1.59 6.16
C LEU A 37 16.19 0.94 7.35
N ALA A 38 16.28 1.63 8.48
CA ALA A 38 16.90 1.08 9.68
C ALA A 38 16.21 -0.22 10.09
N LYS A 39 17.00 -1.23 10.46
CA LYS A 39 16.49 -2.56 10.80
C LYS A 39 15.41 -2.52 11.87
N GLU A 40 15.65 -1.73 12.92
CA GLU A 40 14.72 -1.59 14.05
C GLU A 40 13.39 -0.97 13.61
N ASP A 41 13.45 0.01 12.71
CA ASP A 41 12.25 0.65 12.16
C ASP A 41 11.46 -0.32 11.28
N ALA A 42 12.15 -1.10 10.44
CA ALA A 42 11.51 -2.11 9.61
C ALA A 42 10.82 -3.17 10.47
N GLU A 43 11.49 -3.68 11.49
CA GLU A 43 10.93 -4.67 12.41
C GLU A 43 9.70 -4.14 13.14
N LEU A 44 9.76 -2.89 13.62
CA LEU A 44 8.64 -2.24 14.29
C LEU A 44 7.43 -2.13 13.38
N LEU A 45 7.64 -1.65 12.15
CA LEU A 45 6.55 -1.50 11.18
C LEU A 45 5.96 -2.85 10.75
N LEU A 46 6.80 -3.88 10.57
CA LEU A 46 6.32 -5.22 10.21
C LEU A 46 5.44 -5.83 11.30
N GLN A 47 5.62 -5.44 12.56
CA GLN A 47 4.75 -5.85 13.65
C GLN A 47 3.51 -4.96 13.79
N ALA A 48 3.70 -3.65 13.64
CA ALA A 48 2.64 -2.67 13.87
C ALA A 48 1.58 -2.66 12.77
N ILE A 49 2.00 -2.75 11.50
CA ILE A 49 1.07 -2.66 10.37
C ILE A 49 0.01 -3.76 10.41
N PRO A 50 0.35 -5.06 10.56
CA PRO A 50 -0.67 -6.11 10.62
C PRO A 50 -1.57 -6.03 11.86
N ALA A 51 -1.14 -5.34 12.92
CA ALA A 51 -1.95 -5.14 14.11
C ALA A 51 -3.05 -4.08 13.89
N VAL A 52 -2.86 -3.18 12.95
CA VAL A 52 -3.75 -2.03 12.69
C VAL A 52 -4.50 -2.19 11.38
N CYS A 53 -3.91 -2.86 10.40
CA CYS A 53 -4.46 -3.01 9.06
C CYS A 53 -4.76 -4.46 8.74
N ARG A 54 -5.74 -4.68 7.88
CA ARG A 54 -5.98 -6.00 7.28
C ARG A 54 -4.96 -6.23 6.17
N VAL A 55 -4.23 -7.33 6.25
CA VAL A 55 -3.26 -7.71 5.21
C VAL A 55 -3.97 -8.53 4.14
N VAL A 56 -3.86 -8.12 2.90
CA VAL A 56 -4.48 -8.79 1.76
C VAL A 56 -3.39 -9.18 0.76
N TRP A 57 -3.41 -10.45 0.35
CA TRP A 57 -2.49 -10.96 -0.67
C TRP A 57 -3.22 -11.00 -2.02
N PRO A 58 -2.55 -10.61 -3.11
CA PRO A 58 -3.18 -10.66 -4.43
C PRO A 58 -3.46 -12.11 -4.85
N ASP A 59 -4.69 -12.36 -5.30
CA ASP A 59 -5.06 -13.60 -5.96
C ASP A 59 -4.98 -13.42 -7.49
N TRP A 60 -5.44 -14.40 -8.25
CA TRP A 60 -5.39 -14.32 -9.72
C TRP A 60 -6.24 -13.15 -10.25
N THR A 61 -7.43 -12.94 -9.71
CA THR A 61 -8.29 -11.83 -10.13
C THR A 61 -7.59 -10.48 -9.94
N THR A 62 -6.95 -10.29 -8.80
CA THR A 62 -6.14 -9.10 -8.53
C THR A 62 -4.96 -9.01 -9.48
N GLY A 63 -4.27 -10.12 -9.72
CA GLY A 63 -3.14 -10.19 -10.64
C GLY A 63 -3.52 -9.82 -12.06
N GLU A 64 -4.66 -10.33 -12.54
CA GLU A 64 -5.16 -10.00 -13.87
C GLU A 64 -5.48 -8.52 -14.01
N ARG A 65 -6.15 -7.94 -13.02
CA ARG A 65 -6.42 -6.50 -12.97
C ARG A 65 -5.12 -5.68 -12.95
N ALA A 66 -4.15 -6.12 -12.17
CA ALA A 66 -2.85 -5.47 -12.09
C ALA A 66 -2.11 -5.48 -13.43
N ALA A 67 -2.17 -6.59 -14.16
CA ALA A 67 -1.55 -6.68 -15.49
C ALA A 67 -2.14 -5.65 -16.44
N ARG A 68 -3.47 -5.47 -16.42
CA ARG A 68 -4.16 -4.48 -17.26
C ARG A 68 -3.80 -3.04 -16.85
N LEU A 69 -3.75 -2.76 -15.55
CA LEU A 69 -3.35 -1.46 -15.04
C LEU A 69 -1.90 -1.13 -15.37
N SER A 70 -1.01 -2.09 -15.21
CA SER A 70 0.40 -1.93 -15.55
C SER A 70 0.57 -1.59 -17.03
N HIS A 71 -0.11 -2.33 -17.89
CA HIS A 71 -0.07 -2.10 -19.33
C HIS A 71 -0.69 -0.75 -19.72
N GLY A 72 -1.86 -0.43 -19.18
CA GLY A 72 -2.61 0.78 -19.55
C GLY A 72 -2.03 2.08 -19.00
N LEU A 73 -1.42 2.03 -17.82
CA LEU A 73 -0.91 3.23 -17.13
C LEU A 73 0.62 3.29 -17.08
N TYR A 74 1.31 2.33 -17.71
CA TYR A 74 2.77 2.24 -17.68
C TYR A 74 3.32 2.18 -16.26
N LEU A 75 2.62 1.45 -15.38
CA LEU A 75 3.06 1.27 -13.99
C LEU A 75 3.97 0.05 -13.87
N PRO A 76 5.00 0.12 -13.01
CA PRO A 76 5.71 -1.09 -12.60
C PRO A 76 4.71 -2.12 -12.06
N LEU A 77 4.95 -3.40 -12.31
CA LEU A 77 3.97 -4.44 -11.98
C LEU A 77 3.67 -4.51 -10.48
N VAL A 78 4.67 -4.34 -9.61
CA VAL A 78 4.46 -4.37 -8.16
C VAL A 78 3.54 -3.22 -7.72
N ASP A 79 3.73 -2.02 -8.27
CA ASP A 79 2.87 -0.88 -7.98
C ASP A 79 1.45 -1.12 -8.48
N ALA A 80 1.32 -1.72 -9.66
CA ALA A 80 0.01 -2.10 -10.20
C ALA A 80 -0.68 -3.15 -9.32
N LEU A 81 0.07 -4.09 -8.74
CA LEU A 81 -0.48 -5.08 -7.80
C LEU A 81 -0.97 -4.44 -6.51
N VAL A 82 -0.24 -3.45 -5.99
CA VAL A 82 -0.67 -2.69 -4.81
C VAL A 82 -1.97 -1.94 -5.11
N LEU A 83 -2.03 -1.25 -6.25
CA LEU A 83 -3.23 -0.52 -6.68
C LEU A 83 -4.41 -1.47 -6.87
N ALA A 84 -4.22 -2.58 -7.57
CA ALA A 84 -5.26 -3.57 -7.81
C ALA A 84 -5.79 -4.16 -6.49
N THR A 85 -4.90 -4.44 -5.54
CA THR A 85 -5.29 -4.93 -4.20
C THR A 85 -6.21 -3.92 -3.51
N ALA A 86 -5.87 -2.63 -3.56
CA ALA A 86 -6.70 -1.58 -2.97
C ALA A 86 -8.07 -1.50 -3.66
N LEU A 87 -8.10 -1.58 -4.98
CA LEU A 87 -9.35 -1.55 -5.74
C LEU A 87 -10.24 -2.76 -5.44
N GLU A 88 -9.67 -3.96 -5.40
CA GLU A 88 -10.42 -5.18 -5.11
C GLU A 88 -10.92 -5.21 -3.66
N ALA A 89 -10.21 -4.58 -2.73
CA ALA A 89 -10.63 -4.45 -1.35
C ALA A 89 -11.71 -3.38 -1.15
N GLY A 90 -12.05 -2.62 -2.18
CA GLY A 90 -13.02 -1.55 -2.09
C GLY A 90 -12.52 -0.31 -1.35
N ALA A 91 -11.21 -0.10 -1.31
CA ALA A 91 -10.62 1.06 -0.65
C ALA A 91 -11.06 2.35 -1.33
N ARG A 92 -11.27 3.39 -0.53
CA ARG A 92 -11.61 4.72 -1.03
C ARG A 92 -10.38 5.56 -1.35
N GLU A 93 -9.30 5.29 -0.63
CA GLU A 93 -8.05 6.03 -0.75
C GLU A 93 -6.87 5.07 -0.75
N LEU A 94 -5.87 5.39 -1.54
CA LEU A 94 -4.56 4.75 -1.52
C LEU A 94 -3.52 5.80 -1.15
N TRP A 95 -2.89 5.63 -0.01
CA TRP A 95 -1.85 6.52 0.48
C TRP A 95 -0.50 5.95 0.08
N THR A 96 0.28 6.72 -0.63
CA THR A 96 1.54 6.27 -1.20
C THR A 96 2.55 7.43 -1.29
N THR A 97 3.83 7.07 -1.31
CA THR A 97 4.91 8.02 -1.64
C THR A 97 5.32 7.94 -3.11
N ASP A 98 4.72 7.00 -3.87
CA ASP A 98 5.08 6.76 -5.26
C ASP A 98 4.24 7.63 -6.19
N ALA A 99 4.90 8.60 -6.85
CA ALA A 99 4.25 9.52 -7.78
C ALA A 99 3.66 8.80 -9.00
N ASP A 100 4.21 7.64 -9.39
CA ASP A 100 3.69 6.90 -10.54
C ASP A 100 2.25 6.45 -10.34
N LEU A 101 1.83 6.19 -9.12
CA LEU A 101 0.45 5.81 -8.80
C LEU A 101 -0.54 6.96 -9.02
N GLY A 102 -0.06 8.19 -9.10
CA GLY A 102 -0.90 9.34 -9.47
C GLY A 102 -1.43 9.30 -10.90
N ARG A 103 -0.92 8.38 -11.74
CA ARG A 103 -1.45 8.17 -13.10
C ARG A 103 -2.85 7.54 -13.09
N TYR A 104 -3.23 6.91 -11.98
CA TYR A 104 -4.56 6.33 -11.86
C TYR A 104 -5.62 7.40 -11.64
N GLU A 105 -6.69 7.34 -12.42
CA GLU A 105 -7.88 8.17 -12.26
C GLU A 105 -9.10 7.24 -12.20
N GLY A 106 -9.92 7.40 -11.17
CA GLY A 106 -11.08 6.56 -10.97
C GLY A 106 -11.72 6.80 -9.60
N LYS A 107 -12.46 5.82 -9.11
CA LYS A 107 -13.20 5.94 -7.84
C LYS A 107 -12.28 5.99 -6.62
N LEU A 108 -11.16 5.29 -6.67
CA LEU A 108 -10.18 5.32 -5.60
C LEU A 108 -9.35 6.59 -5.74
N ARG A 109 -9.22 7.34 -4.64
CA ARG A 109 -8.39 8.54 -4.61
C ARG A 109 -6.97 8.18 -4.19
N VAL A 110 -6.00 8.57 -5.00
CA VAL A 110 -4.58 8.42 -4.65
C VAL A 110 -4.14 9.65 -3.86
N VAL A 111 -3.66 9.42 -2.63
CA VAL A 111 -3.13 10.46 -1.77
C VAL A 111 -1.61 10.33 -1.75
N LEU A 112 -0.93 11.29 -2.37
CA LEU A 112 0.52 11.28 -2.47
C LEU A 112 1.13 11.95 -1.24
N LEU A 113 1.91 11.19 -0.49
CA LEU A 113 2.68 11.68 0.67
C LEU A 113 4.02 12.22 0.20
N ARG A 114 4.41 13.37 0.72
CA ARG A 114 5.66 14.04 0.33
C ARG A 114 6.52 14.39 1.53
#